data_9b2be922aca8f384374d1c1d91124e29
#
_entry.id   9b2be922aca8f384374d1c1d91124e29
#
_cell.length_a   1.000
_cell.length_b   1.000
_cell.length_c   1.000
_cell.angle_alpha   90.00
_cell.angle_beta   90.00
_cell.angle_gamma   90.00
#
_symmetry.space_group_name_H-M   'P 1'
#
loop_
_entity.id
_entity.type
_entity.pdbx_description
1 polymer ?
#
loop_
_entity_poly.entity_id
_entity_poly.type
_entity_poly.pdbx_seq_one_letter_code
_entity_poly.pdbx_strand_id
1 'polypeptide(L)'
;CSPVCLASPLRDVYKRQHILNFGLREILGDHVDQKGSLVAPTKLRFDFSHKAPVNVAELAKIEDMSNDFIKRDVNVYGKDMLLEEAQKIPGLRAVFGESYPNPVRVVAIEFDVEEMAKDLTNPRWRSTSVEFCGGTHVRRTGEIGRLVITEESGIAKGTRRIVAVTGDE
;
A
#
# COMPACT_ATOMS: atom_id res chain seq x y z
N CYS A 1 -6.80 25.55 -25.42
CA CYS A 1 -7.47 25.18 -24.16
C CYS A 1 -6.91 23.86 -23.69
N SER A 2 -5.99 23.90 -22.71
CA SER A 2 -5.54 22.69 -22.02
C SER A 2 -6.67 22.20 -21.10
N PRO A 3 -7.06 20.92 -21.15
CA PRO A 3 -7.94 20.39 -20.12
C PRO A 3 -7.12 20.33 -18.83
N VAL A 4 -7.47 21.15 -17.88
CA VAL A 4 -7.08 20.98 -16.48
C VAL A 4 -7.61 19.61 -16.09
N CYS A 5 -6.71 18.64 -16.00
CA CYS A 5 -7.02 17.32 -15.48
C CYS A 5 -7.30 17.50 -13.99
N LEU A 6 -8.57 17.79 -13.66
CA LEU A 6 -9.05 17.78 -12.29
C LEU A 6 -8.68 16.41 -11.71
N ALA A 7 -7.80 16.40 -10.75
CA ALA A 7 -7.46 15.20 -9.99
C ALA A 7 -8.77 14.63 -9.45
N SER A 8 -9.19 13.51 -10.02
CA SER A 8 -10.40 12.83 -9.55
C SER A 8 -10.13 12.35 -8.12
N PRO A 9 -11.01 12.63 -7.14
CA PRO A 9 -10.86 12.11 -5.79
C PRO A 9 -10.74 10.58 -5.73
N LEU A 10 -11.10 9.89 -6.80
CA LEU A 10 -10.89 8.45 -6.97
C LEU A 10 -9.43 8.03 -7.25
N ARG A 11 -8.53 8.96 -7.62
CA ARG A 11 -7.13 8.62 -7.90
C ARG A 11 -6.29 8.37 -6.65
N ASP A 12 -6.70 8.88 -5.49
CA ASP A 12 -5.97 8.73 -4.21
C ASP A 12 -6.23 7.39 -3.52
N VAL A 13 -7.11 6.60 -4.07
CA VAL A 13 -7.73 5.45 -3.48
C VAL A 13 -6.74 4.33 -3.16
N TYR A 14 -5.89 3.94 -4.11
CA TYR A 14 -5.06 2.75 -3.97
C TYR A 14 -3.80 2.95 -3.10
N LYS A 15 -3.29 4.16 -2.95
CA LYS A 15 -2.07 4.41 -2.18
C LYS A 15 -2.21 4.36 -0.68
N ARG A 16 -3.34 4.83 -0.18
CA ARG A 16 -3.70 4.69 1.24
C ARG A 16 -3.55 3.24 1.68
N GLN A 17 -3.99 2.34 0.80
CA GLN A 17 -3.92 0.91 1.01
C GLN A 17 -2.48 0.38 1.02
N HIS A 18 -1.62 0.80 0.09
CA HIS A 18 -0.23 0.35 0.01
C HIS A 18 0.60 0.79 1.21
N ILE A 19 0.44 2.04 1.65
CA ILE A 19 1.11 2.56 2.84
C ILE A 19 0.62 1.84 4.10
N LEU A 20 -0.70 1.64 4.25
CA LEU A 20 -1.27 0.92 5.37
C LEU A 20 -0.79 -0.55 5.39
N ASN A 21 -0.79 -1.23 4.24
CA ASN A 21 -0.31 -2.60 4.13
C ASN A 21 1.16 -2.73 4.52
N PHE A 22 2.00 -1.78 4.09
CA PHE A 22 3.40 -1.73 4.50
C PHE A 22 3.53 -1.59 6.02
N GLY A 23 2.83 -0.63 6.63
CA GLY A 23 2.84 -0.43 8.09
C GLY A 23 2.35 -1.66 8.87
N LEU A 24 1.31 -2.32 8.40
CA LEU A 24 0.80 -3.56 8.99
C LEU A 24 1.85 -4.67 9.01
N ARG A 25 2.58 -4.84 7.92
CA ARG A 25 3.62 -5.86 7.81
C ARG A 25 4.83 -5.58 8.67
N GLU A 26 5.26 -4.33 8.73
CA GLU A 26 6.40 -3.92 9.55
C GLU A 26 6.13 -4.11 11.05
N ILE A 27 4.90 -3.86 11.49
CA ILE A 27 4.52 -3.93 12.90
C ILE A 27 4.04 -5.33 13.32
N LEU A 28 3.24 -6.01 12.48
CA LEU A 28 2.62 -7.28 12.81
C LEU A 28 3.38 -8.50 12.27
N GLY A 29 4.17 -8.32 11.22
CA GLY A 29 5.01 -9.35 10.60
C GLY A 29 4.61 -9.76 9.18
N ASP A 30 5.46 -10.57 8.56
CA ASP A 30 5.37 -10.98 7.15
C ASP A 30 4.17 -11.89 6.82
N HIS A 31 3.49 -12.43 7.84
CA HIS A 31 2.28 -13.24 7.68
C HIS A 31 1.04 -12.42 7.31
N VAL A 32 1.14 -11.10 7.36
CA VAL A 32 0.04 -10.21 6.97
C VAL A 32 -0.09 -10.22 5.46
N ASP A 33 -1.19 -10.80 4.97
CA ASP A 33 -1.58 -10.80 3.57
C ASP A 33 -2.93 -10.11 3.39
N GLN A 34 -3.06 -9.33 2.33
CA GLN A 34 -4.33 -8.74 1.96
C GLN A 34 -5.34 -9.82 1.59
N LYS A 35 -6.52 -9.78 2.22
CA LYS A 35 -7.66 -10.67 1.94
C LYS A 35 -8.78 -9.95 1.18
N GLY A 36 -8.86 -8.65 1.31
CA GLY A 36 -9.80 -7.81 0.61
C GLY A 36 -9.56 -6.35 0.96
N SER A 37 -10.09 -5.47 0.15
CA SER A 37 -10.08 -4.03 0.43
C SER A 37 -11.22 -3.33 -0.25
N LEU A 38 -11.64 -2.22 0.32
CA LEU A 38 -12.56 -1.28 -0.28
C LEU A 38 -12.03 0.12 -0.04
N VAL A 39 -11.91 0.88 -1.11
CA VAL A 39 -11.49 2.27 -0.99
C VAL A 39 -12.55 3.17 -1.58
N ALA A 40 -13.06 4.06 -0.75
CA ALA A 40 -14.04 5.09 -1.10
C ALA A 40 -13.40 6.48 -0.89
N PRO A 41 -13.95 7.56 -1.44
CA PRO A 41 -13.40 8.90 -1.27
C PRO A 41 -13.17 9.29 0.20
N THR A 42 -14.04 8.85 1.10
CA THR A 42 -14.03 9.23 2.52
C THR A 42 -13.41 8.19 3.44
N LYS A 43 -13.26 6.94 3.01
CA LYS A 43 -12.74 5.87 3.87
C LYS A 43 -12.04 4.77 3.10
N LEU A 44 -11.12 4.12 3.80
CA LEU A 44 -10.43 2.90 3.39
C LEU A 44 -10.84 1.76 4.32
N ARG A 45 -11.18 0.61 3.77
CA ARG A 45 -11.32 -0.65 4.50
C ARG A 45 -10.27 -1.63 4.00
N PHE A 46 -9.55 -2.25 4.90
CA PHE A 46 -8.50 -3.21 4.60
C PHE A 46 -8.64 -4.47 5.44
N ASP A 47 -8.85 -5.60 4.77
CA ASP A 47 -8.99 -6.91 5.39
C ASP A 47 -7.68 -7.69 5.20
N PHE A 48 -7.16 -8.29 6.26
CA PHE A 48 -5.85 -8.95 6.26
C PHE A 48 -5.79 -10.16 7.19
N SER A 49 -4.85 -11.06 6.90
CA SER A 49 -4.59 -12.23 7.73
C SER A 49 -3.87 -11.84 9.02
N HIS A 50 -4.52 -12.07 10.15
CA HIS A 50 -3.92 -11.95 11.48
C HIS A 50 -4.78 -12.69 12.50
N LYS A 51 -4.14 -13.41 13.45
CA LYS A 51 -4.85 -14.31 14.36
C LYS A 51 -5.38 -13.63 15.62
N ALA A 52 -4.73 -12.56 16.06
CA ALA A 52 -5.04 -11.84 17.29
C ALA A 52 -5.64 -10.45 17.00
N PRO A 53 -6.38 -9.84 17.93
CA PRO A 53 -6.70 -8.41 17.86
C PRO A 53 -5.44 -7.56 17.81
N VAL A 54 -5.45 -6.52 16.97
CA VAL A 54 -4.35 -5.54 16.94
C VAL A 54 -4.55 -4.58 18.09
N ASN A 55 -3.58 -4.48 18.98
CA ASN A 55 -3.70 -3.64 20.16
C ASN A 55 -3.50 -2.14 19.83
N VAL A 56 -3.92 -1.28 20.75
CA VAL A 56 -3.87 0.18 20.54
C VAL A 56 -2.46 0.70 20.27
N ALA A 57 -1.43 0.13 20.90
CA ALA A 57 -0.05 0.54 20.68
C ALA A 57 0.46 0.14 19.29
N GLU A 58 0.05 -1.02 18.80
CA GLU A 58 0.35 -1.47 17.43
C GLU A 58 -0.37 -0.60 16.41
N LEU A 59 -1.66 -0.30 16.62
CA LEU A 59 -2.44 0.58 15.75
C LEU A 59 -1.81 1.98 15.66
N ALA A 60 -1.38 2.54 16.79
CA ALA A 60 -0.70 3.83 16.82
C ALA A 60 0.60 3.82 16.01
N LYS A 61 1.41 2.77 16.13
CA LYS A 61 2.66 2.63 15.35
C LYS A 61 2.39 2.48 13.85
N ILE A 62 1.36 1.73 13.47
CA ILE A 62 0.95 1.56 12.06
C ILE A 62 0.49 2.91 11.48
N GLU A 63 -0.30 3.66 12.24
CA GLU A 63 -0.77 5.00 11.86
C GLU A 63 0.41 5.98 11.73
N ASP A 64 1.31 6.02 12.71
CA ASP A 64 2.49 6.89 12.71
C ASP A 64 3.41 6.58 11.52
N MET A 65 3.69 5.31 11.25
CA MET A 65 4.51 4.88 10.11
C MET A 65 3.86 5.27 8.78
N SER A 66 2.55 5.10 8.66
CA SER A 66 1.79 5.50 7.47
C SER A 66 1.86 7.01 7.25
N ASN A 67 1.67 7.79 8.31
CA ASN A 67 1.75 9.24 8.25
C ASN A 67 3.18 9.76 8.02
N ASP A 68 4.22 9.01 8.41
CA ASP A 68 5.61 9.35 8.09
C ASP A 68 5.85 9.33 6.58
N PHE A 69 5.41 8.29 5.87
CA PHE A 69 5.47 8.26 4.40
C PHE A 69 4.72 9.43 3.76
N ILE A 70 3.56 9.79 4.29
CA ILE A 70 2.76 10.92 3.82
C ILE A 70 3.50 12.24 4.03
N LYS A 71 4.06 12.46 5.21
CA LYS A 71 4.79 13.69 5.58
C LYS A 71 6.08 13.88 4.79
N ARG A 72 6.79 12.78 4.50
CA ARG A 72 8.01 12.82 3.68
C ARG A 72 7.73 13.19 2.22
N ASP A 73 6.48 13.10 1.79
CA ASP A 73 6.01 13.46 0.46
C ASP A 73 6.89 12.85 -0.66
N VAL A 74 7.12 11.55 -0.58
CA VAL A 74 7.97 10.82 -1.52
C VAL A 74 7.25 10.46 -2.81
N ASN A 75 8.02 10.28 -3.89
CA ASN A 75 7.48 9.90 -5.19
C ASN A 75 6.93 8.47 -5.17
N VAL A 76 5.96 8.24 -6.04
CA VAL A 76 5.42 6.91 -6.31
C VAL A 76 5.65 6.58 -7.77
N TYR A 77 6.24 5.43 -7.99
CA TYR A 77 6.65 4.94 -9.30
C TYR A 77 5.81 3.73 -9.69
N GLY A 78 5.52 3.61 -10.98
CA GLY A 78 4.81 2.47 -11.52
C GLY A 78 5.36 2.11 -12.89
N LYS A 79 5.69 0.83 -13.09
CA LYS A 79 6.21 0.31 -14.35
C LYS A 79 5.73 -1.12 -14.57
N ASP A 80 5.48 -1.45 -15.83
CA ASP A 80 5.22 -2.82 -16.24
C ASP A 80 6.55 -3.54 -16.41
N MET A 81 6.66 -4.76 -15.87
CA MET A 81 7.83 -5.61 -15.97
C MET A 81 7.42 -7.09 -16.04
N LEU A 82 8.34 -7.95 -16.45
CA LEU A 82 8.08 -9.37 -16.50
C LEU A 82 7.75 -9.93 -15.13
N LEU A 83 6.73 -10.77 -15.05
CA LEU A 83 6.25 -11.34 -13.78
C LEU A 83 7.37 -12.08 -13.02
N GLU A 84 8.18 -12.86 -13.73
CA GLU A 84 9.30 -13.59 -13.15
C GLU A 84 10.42 -12.69 -12.57
N GLU A 85 10.62 -11.52 -13.16
CA GLU A 85 11.58 -10.53 -12.65
C GLU A 85 11.02 -9.82 -11.44
N ALA A 86 9.76 -9.39 -11.52
CA ALA A 86 9.09 -8.71 -10.43
C ALA A 86 9.05 -9.55 -9.14
N GLN A 87 8.83 -10.85 -9.26
CA GLN A 87 8.82 -11.79 -8.13
C GLN A 87 10.14 -11.92 -7.38
N LYS A 88 11.25 -11.49 -7.97
CA LYS A 88 12.58 -11.49 -7.33
C LYS A 88 12.81 -10.28 -6.42
N ILE A 89 11.97 -9.24 -6.50
CA ILE A 89 12.13 -8.01 -5.72
C ILE A 89 11.84 -8.31 -4.25
N PRO A 90 12.79 -8.08 -3.32
CA PRO A 90 12.57 -8.26 -1.89
C PRO A 90 11.44 -7.37 -1.37
N GLY A 91 10.53 -7.95 -0.60
CA GLY A 91 9.41 -7.21 -0.02
C GLY A 91 8.23 -7.00 -0.97
N LEU A 92 8.30 -7.48 -2.21
CA LEU A 92 7.15 -7.44 -3.11
C LEU A 92 5.91 -8.08 -2.48
N ARG A 93 4.76 -7.44 -2.67
CA ARG A 93 3.44 -7.97 -2.27
C ARG A 93 2.50 -8.12 -3.45
N ALA A 94 1.74 -9.20 -3.35
CA ALA A 94 0.65 -9.53 -4.26
C ALA A 94 -0.57 -9.91 -3.43
N VAL A 95 -1.77 -9.77 -3.97
CA VAL A 95 -2.99 -10.24 -3.31
C VAL A 95 -3.01 -11.77 -3.39
N PHE A 96 -3.22 -12.41 -2.24
CA PHE A 96 -3.24 -13.86 -2.17
C PHE A 96 -4.35 -14.47 -3.04
N GLY A 97 -3.97 -15.42 -3.87
CA GLY A 97 -4.90 -16.16 -4.72
C GLY A 97 -5.29 -15.46 -6.03
N GLU A 98 -4.73 -14.29 -6.32
CA GLU A 98 -4.93 -13.64 -7.62
C GLU A 98 -3.93 -14.11 -8.68
N SER A 99 -4.39 -14.17 -9.92
CA SER A 99 -3.56 -14.38 -11.10
C SER A 99 -3.18 -13.04 -11.70
N TYR A 100 -1.91 -12.86 -12.02
CA TYR A 100 -1.41 -11.61 -12.59
C TYR A 100 -1.05 -11.77 -14.07
N PRO A 101 -1.25 -10.72 -14.89
CA PRO A 101 -0.82 -10.73 -16.28
C PRO A 101 0.71 -10.71 -16.38
N ASN A 102 1.22 -11.08 -17.55
CA ASN A 102 2.63 -10.90 -17.87
C ASN A 102 2.74 -10.09 -19.18
N PRO A 103 3.23 -8.85 -19.16
CA PRO A 103 3.87 -8.15 -18.04
C PRO A 103 2.88 -7.75 -16.95
N VAL A 104 3.41 -7.57 -15.72
CA VAL A 104 2.67 -7.11 -14.55
C VAL A 104 3.06 -5.69 -14.18
N ARG A 105 2.09 -4.89 -13.71
CA ARG A 105 2.37 -3.56 -13.21
C ARG A 105 2.86 -3.62 -11.77
N VAL A 106 4.11 -3.17 -11.56
CA VAL A 106 4.74 -2.99 -10.25
C VAL A 106 4.62 -1.54 -9.85
N VAL A 107 4.20 -1.30 -8.61
CA VAL A 107 4.12 0.02 -8.01
C VAL A 107 5.01 0.06 -6.77
N ALA A 108 5.88 1.05 -6.69
CA ALA A 108 6.78 1.26 -5.57
C ALA A 108 6.70 2.69 -5.04
N ILE A 109 6.84 2.82 -3.73
CA ILE A 109 6.92 4.12 -3.04
C ILE A 109 8.38 4.44 -2.75
N GLU A 110 8.81 5.68 -2.99
CA GLU A 110 10.14 6.21 -2.72
C GLU A 110 11.22 5.79 -3.73
N PHE A 111 11.30 4.52 -4.11
CA PHE A 111 12.32 4.03 -5.05
C PHE A 111 11.75 3.79 -6.44
N ASP A 112 12.53 4.13 -7.46
CA ASP A 112 12.13 3.93 -8.86
C ASP A 112 12.15 2.44 -9.23
N VAL A 113 11.04 1.96 -9.82
CA VAL A 113 10.94 0.58 -10.32
C VAL A 113 11.99 0.30 -11.41
N GLU A 114 12.45 1.32 -12.15
CA GLU A 114 13.56 1.17 -13.11
C GLU A 114 14.89 0.88 -12.43
N GLU A 115 15.15 1.45 -11.27
CA GLU A 115 16.32 1.12 -10.46
C GLU A 115 16.23 -0.30 -9.90
N MET A 116 15.04 -0.67 -9.43
CA MET A 116 14.77 -2.04 -8.96
C MET A 116 15.02 -3.08 -10.06
N ALA A 117 14.61 -2.79 -11.29
CA ALA A 117 14.82 -3.68 -12.44
C ALA A 117 16.31 -3.93 -12.77
N LYS A 118 17.19 -2.98 -12.43
CA LYS A 118 18.65 -3.13 -12.63
C LYS A 118 19.32 -3.94 -11.54
N ASP A 119 18.72 -4.03 -10.37
CA ASP A 119 19.26 -4.75 -9.19
C ASP A 119 18.13 -5.42 -8.42
N LEU A 120 17.50 -6.42 -9.03
CA LEU A 120 16.28 -7.07 -8.58
C LEU A 120 16.34 -7.65 -7.17
N THR A 121 17.51 -8.08 -6.71
CA THR A 121 17.67 -8.79 -5.43
C THR A 121 18.21 -7.92 -4.30
N ASN A 122 18.34 -6.61 -4.51
CA ASN A 122 18.86 -5.70 -3.50
C ASN A 122 17.94 -5.66 -2.28
N PRO A 123 18.44 -5.97 -1.06
CA PRO A 123 17.64 -6.00 0.16
C PRO A 123 17.06 -4.63 0.54
N ARG A 124 17.59 -3.52 0.00
CA ARG A 124 17.10 -2.15 0.22
C ARG A 124 15.62 -2.00 -0.17
N TRP A 125 15.17 -2.74 -1.20
CA TRP A 125 13.79 -2.64 -1.67
C TRP A 125 12.76 -3.06 -0.63
N ARG A 126 13.16 -3.88 0.36
CA ARG A 126 12.29 -4.30 1.47
C ARG A 126 11.92 -3.14 2.43
N SER A 127 12.65 -2.04 2.43
CA SER A 127 12.39 -0.89 3.30
C SER A 127 11.23 0.00 2.84
N THR A 128 10.58 -0.33 1.75
CA THR A 128 9.45 0.42 1.22
C THR A 128 8.31 -0.49 0.76
N SER A 129 7.19 0.12 0.35
CA SER A 129 6.08 -0.60 -0.25
C SER A 129 6.37 -0.87 -1.71
N VAL A 130 6.36 -2.16 -2.09
CA VAL A 130 6.42 -2.64 -3.47
C VAL A 130 5.31 -3.64 -3.69
N GLU A 131 4.37 -3.35 -4.60
CA GLU A 131 3.17 -4.17 -4.78
C GLU A 131 2.80 -4.33 -6.26
N PHE A 132 2.12 -5.43 -6.58
CA PHE A 132 1.41 -5.54 -7.84
C PHE A 132 0.10 -4.74 -7.75
N CYS A 133 -0.07 -3.76 -8.61
CA CYS A 133 -1.26 -2.95 -8.62
C CYS A 133 -1.55 -2.37 -10.00
N GLY A 134 -2.69 -2.75 -10.58
CA GLY A 134 -3.19 -2.22 -11.85
C GLY A 134 -3.99 -0.91 -11.71
N GLY A 135 -4.16 -0.40 -10.49
CA GLY A 135 -4.93 0.82 -10.23
C GLY A 135 -4.21 2.12 -10.62
N THR A 136 -4.94 3.21 -10.54
CA THR A 136 -4.37 4.56 -10.73
C THR A 136 -3.66 5.03 -9.45
N HIS A 137 -2.58 5.80 -9.62
CA HIS A 137 -1.75 6.23 -8.50
C HIS A 137 -1.53 7.74 -8.53
N VAL A 138 -1.46 8.40 -7.34
CA VAL A 138 -0.95 9.77 -7.22
C VAL A 138 0.55 9.78 -7.51
N ARG A 139 1.12 10.93 -7.75
CA ARG A 139 2.55 11.07 -8.04
C ARG A 139 3.39 11.09 -6.77
N ARG A 140 2.84 11.60 -5.68
CA ARG A 140 3.54 11.81 -4.40
C ARG A 140 2.65 11.40 -3.24
N THR A 141 3.25 10.90 -2.17
CA THR A 141 2.52 10.42 -0.98
C THR A 141 1.84 11.55 -0.20
N GLY A 142 2.36 12.77 -0.25
CA GLY A 142 1.77 13.95 0.40
C GLY A 142 0.36 14.30 -0.08
N GLU A 143 0.00 13.92 -1.32
CA GLU A 143 -1.33 14.12 -1.87
C GLU A 143 -2.42 13.29 -1.15
N ILE A 144 -2.06 12.35 -0.28
CA ILE A 144 -3.00 11.51 0.48
C ILE A 144 -3.64 12.27 1.63
N GLY A 145 -2.97 13.29 2.15
CA GLY A 145 -3.34 13.92 3.41
C GLY A 145 -3.05 13.03 4.63
N ARG A 146 -3.59 13.36 5.78
CA ARG A 146 -3.39 12.57 7.01
C ARG A 146 -4.22 11.29 6.99
N LEU A 147 -3.64 10.17 7.40
CA LEU A 147 -4.33 8.90 7.61
C LEU A 147 -4.64 8.72 9.10
N VAL A 148 -5.89 8.36 9.42
CA VAL A 148 -6.35 8.07 10.79
C VAL A 148 -7.09 6.73 10.79
N ILE A 149 -6.65 5.80 11.64
CA ILE A 149 -7.33 4.52 11.84
C ILE A 149 -8.51 4.75 12.78
N THR A 150 -9.71 4.41 12.33
CA THR A 150 -10.95 4.66 13.09
C THR A 150 -11.54 3.40 13.71
N GLU A 151 -11.22 2.22 13.15
CA GLU A 151 -11.79 0.95 13.62
C GLU A 151 -10.82 -0.22 13.35
N GLU A 152 -10.79 -1.18 14.27
CA GLU A 152 -10.16 -2.48 14.11
C GLU A 152 -11.11 -3.56 14.63
N SER A 153 -11.37 -4.62 13.83
CA SER A 153 -12.31 -5.68 14.18
C SER A 153 -11.97 -7.02 13.52
N GLY A 154 -12.41 -8.12 14.16
CA GLY A 154 -12.37 -9.45 13.55
C GLY A 154 -13.57 -9.67 12.65
N ILE A 155 -13.34 -10.20 11.45
CA ILE A 155 -14.44 -10.48 10.49
C ILE A 155 -14.61 -11.98 10.20
N ALA A 156 -13.54 -12.76 10.39
CA ALA A 156 -13.54 -14.21 10.25
C ALA A 156 -12.38 -14.80 11.05
N LYS A 157 -12.34 -16.12 11.19
CA LYS A 157 -11.24 -16.81 11.86
C LYS A 157 -9.91 -16.50 11.14
N GLY A 158 -9.00 -15.85 11.83
CA GLY A 158 -7.68 -15.48 11.30
C GLY A 158 -7.70 -14.32 10.32
N THR A 159 -8.80 -13.55 10.25
CA THR A 159 -8.92 -12.37 9.39
C THR A 159 -9.39 -11.17 10.20
N ARG A 160 -8.64 -10.08 10.11
CA ARG A 160 -8.92 -8.79 10.76
C ARG A 160 -9.25 -7.73 9.72
N ARG A 161 -9.93 -6.69 10.17
CA ARG A 161 -10.32 -5.53 9.36
C ARG A 161 -9.87 -4.26 10.04
N ILE A 162 -9.24 -3.38 9.29
CA ILE A 162 -9.00 -1.99 9.66
C ILE A 162 -9.85 -1.08 8.77
N VAL A 163 -10.44 -0.06 9.39
CA VAL A 163 -11.07 1.07 8.72
C VAL A 163 -10.24 2.31 9.03
N ALA A 164 -9.90 3.06 8.00
CA ALA A 164 -9.17 4.31 8.13
C ALA A 164 -9.82 5.40 7.26
N VAL A 165 -9.64 6.63 7.66
CA VAL A 165 -10.02 7.82 6.90
C VAL A 165 -8.76 8.60 6.52
N THR A 166 -8.84 9.37 5.46
CA THR A 166 -7.76 10.28 5.05
C THR A 166 -8.33 11.60 4.62
N GLY A 167 -7.57 12.67 4.82
CA GLY A 167 -7.99 14.03 4.48
C GLY A 167 -6.99 15.08 4.95
N ASP A 168 -7.26 16.32 4.59
CA ASP A 168 -6.46 17.49 4.92
C ASP A 168 -7.00 18.19 6.20
N GLU A 169 -7.11 17.48 7.32
CA GLU A 169 -7.36 18.11 8.62
C GLU A 169 -6.25 17.78 9.61
#